data_cdfdae554c7ed35045b087e8ec1f5f96
#
_entry.id   cdfdae554c7ed35045b087e8ec1f5f96
#
_cell.length_a   1.000
_cell.length_b   1.000
_cell.length_c   1.000
_cell.angle_alpha   90.00
_cell.angle_beta   90.00
_cell.angle_gamma   90.00
#
_symmetry.space_group_name_H-M   'P 1'
#
loop_
_entity.id
_entity.type
_entity.pdbx_description
1 polymer ?
#
loop_
_entity_poly.entity_id
_entity_poly.type
_entity_poly.pdbx_seq_one_letter_code
_entity_poly.pdbx_strand_id
1 'polypeptide(L)'
;MDKAFLLLARKSIVSSIEVGDDGAPGSKVCITADDWCNTLEDCKCFADNQAAHMIQIKAPDLGGIHNSIEAVMYCKSKGVKAFLGGTCNGTDISTRVTVNMAMATSADMIYNKPGMGVDEGYMIVYNEMQRVLAILRAKKYWDKKKVSAAR
;
A
#
# COMPACT_ATOMS: atom_id res chain seq x y z
N MET A 1 4.67 -8.72 26.43
CA MET A 1 5.99 -8.53 25.82
C MET A 1 6.10 -7.05 25.45
N ASP A 2 7.18 -6.38 25.82
CA ASP A 2 7.31 -4.94 25.63
C ASP A 2 7.40 -4.58 24.14
N LYS A 3 6.56 -3.67 23.68
CA LYS A 3 6.50 -3.20 22.28
C LYS A 3 7.84 -2.60 21.83
N ALA A 4 8.54 -1.92 22.75
CA ALA A 4 9.85 -1.34 22.49
C ALA A 4 10.92 -2.43 22.23
N PHE A 5 10.90 -3.52 22.98
CA PHE A 5 11.80 -4.65 22.77
C PHE A 5 11.58 -5.32 21.40
N LEU A 6 10.33 -5.50 21.00
CA LEU A 6 9.99 -6.06 19.70
C LEU A 6 10.42 -5.18 18.54
N LEU A 7 10.25 -3.85 18.69
CA LEU A 7 10.72 -2.88 17.70
C LEU A 7 12.24 -2.92 17.55
N LEU A 8 12.98 -2.97 18.64
CA LEU A 8 14.44 -3.05 18.63
C LEU A 8 14.94 -4.37 18.00
N ALA A 9 14.33 -5.49 18.38
CA ALA A 9 14.66 -6.79 17.80
C ALA A 9 14.38 -6.83 16.30
N ARG A 10 13.24 -6.32 15.86
CA ARG A 10 12.90 -6.23 14.43
C ARG A 10 13.83 -5.30 13.67
N LYS A 11 14.15 -4.14 14.22
CA LYS A 11 15.11 -3.21 13.63
C LYS A 11 16.47 -3.87 13.39
N SER A 12 16.97 -4.64 14.37
CA SER A 12 18.22 -5.40 14.21
C SER A 12 18.13 -6.43 13.09
N ILE A 13 17.01 -7.17 12.99
CA ILE A 13 16.80 -8.16 11.91
C ILE A 13 16.71 -7.45 10.55
N VAL A 14 15.93 -6.37 10.46
CA VAL A 14 15.76 -5.61 9.21
C VAL A 14 17.07 -5.02 8.72
N SER A 15 17.87 -4.45 9.61
CA SER A 15 19.17 -3.88 9.25
C SER A 15 20.22 -4.92 8.84
N SER A 16 20.05 -6.19 9.21
CA SER A 16 20.92 -7.29 8.80
C SER A 16 20.53 -7.93 7.44
N ILE A 17 19.33 -7.60 6.96
CA ILE A 17 18.84 -8.10 5.67
C ILE A 17 19.02 -6.99 4.63
N GLU A 18 19.99 -7.20 3.75
CA GLU A 18 20.13 -6.28 2.62
C GLU A 18 19.01 -6.55 1.57
N VAL A 19 18.23 -5.54 1.20
CA VAL A 19 17.20 -5.61 0.17
C VAL A 19 17.79 -5.15 -1.16
N GLY A 20 17.76 -6.02 -2.16
CA GLY A 20 18.07 -5.61 -3.54
C GLY A 20 16.98 -4.73 -4.12
N ASP A 21 17.38 -3.71 -4.86
CA ASP A 21 16.47 -2.67 -5.37
C ASP A 21 15.74 -3.07 -6.67
N ASP A 22 16.14 -4.16 -7.29
CA ASP A 22 15.83 -4.49 -8.69
C ASP A 22 14.99 -5.75 -8.91
N GLY A 23 14.59 -6.44 -7.84
CA GLY A 23 13.78 -7.68 -7.97
C GLY A 23 14.46 -8.82 -8.75
N ALA A 24 15.78 -8.73 -8.99
CA ALA A 24 16.54 -9.72 -9.72
C ALA A 24 16.65 -11.06 -8.96
N PRO A 25 16.87 -12.18 -9.63
CA PRO A 25 17.15 -13.47 -8.99
C PRO A 25 18.36 -13.34 -8.05
N GLY A 26 18.11 -13.56 -6.74
CA GLY A 26 19.09 -13.30 -5.68
C GLY A 26 18.81 -12.02 -4.88
N SER A 27 17.78 -11.28 -5.22
CA SER A 27 17.31 -10.13 -4.46
C SER A 27 16.83 -10.54 -3.05
N LYS A 28 17.16 -9.74 -2.10
CA LYS A 28 16.99 -9.94 -0.69
C LYS A 28 15.51 -9.87 -0.27
N VAL A 29 15.12 -10.66 0.72
CA VAL A 29 13.74 -10.79 1.19
C VAL A 29 13.30 -9.50 1.87
N CYS A 30 12.13 -9.00 1.49
CA CYS A 30 11.51 -7.84 2.14
C CYS A 30 10.69 -8.29 3.35
N ILE A 31 11.01 -7.79 4.54
CA ILE A 31 10.22 -8.05 5.75
C ILE A 31 9.06 -7.08 5.80
N THR A 32 7.84 -7.62 5.88
CA THR A 32 6.61 -6.84 6.00
C THR A 32 6.09 -6.90 7.43
N ALA A 33 5.82 -5.75 8.04
CA ALA A 33 5.10 -5.66 9.30
C ALA A 33 3.58 -5.69 9.02
N ASP A 34 2.86 -6.51 9.76
CA ASP A 34 1.41 -6.74 9.58
C ASP A 34 0.66 -6.55 10.91
N ASP A 35 0.46 -7.58 11.71
CA ASP A 35 -0.42 -7.59 12.89
C ASP A 35 -0.08 -6.58 14.00
N TRP A 36 1.10 -5.99 13.96
CA TRP A 36 1.54 -4.95 14.91
C TRP A 36 1.32 -3.52 14.41
N CYS A 37 0.76 -3.36 13.20
CA CYS A 37 0.53 -2.08 12.56
C CYS A 37 -0.96 -1.84 12.31
N ASN A 38 -1.78 -2.00 13.37
CA ASN A 38 -3.23 -1.92 13.28
C ASN A 38 -3.79 -0.52 13.59
N THR A 39 -2.94 0.44 13.92
CA THR A 39 -3.30 1.84 14.08
C THR A 39 -2.37 2.74 13.25
N LEU A 40 -2.79 3.97 13.00
CA LEU A 40 -1.96 4.95 12.31
C LEU A 40 -0.67 5.24 13.11
N GLU A 41 -0.79 5.30 14.43
CA GLU A 41 0.33 5.53 15.36
C GLU A 41 1.31 4.38 15.31
N ASP A 42 0.83 3.14 15.21
CA ASP A 42 1.70 1.97 15.05
C ASP A 42 2.47 2.02 13.74
N CYS A 43 1.79 2.32 12.63
CA CYS A 43 2.44 2.49 11.32
C CYS A 43 3.54 3.55 11.37
N LYS A 44 3.25 4.71 11.99
CA LYS A 44 4.23 5.78 12.17
C LYS A 44 5.41 5.33 13.03
N CYS A 45 5.13 4.66 14.15
CA CYS A 45 6.15 4.15 15.04
C CYS A 45 7.09 3.15 14.35
N PHE A 46 6.55 2.23 13.55
CA PHE A 46 7.36 1.28 12.78
C PHE A 46 8.18 1.97 11.69
N ALA A 47 7.59 2.95 11.00
CA ALA A 47 8.29 3.71 9.97
C ALA A 47 9.43 4.57 10.55
N ASP A 48 9.20 5.27 11.66
CA ASP A 48 10.21 6.08 12.31
C ASP A 48 11.41 5.26 12.80
N ASN A 49 11.16 4.04 13.26
CA ASN A 49 12.20 3.15 13.75
C ASN A 49 12.82 2.26 12.67
N GLN A 50 12.41 2.39 11.41
CA GLN A 50 12.85 1.50 10.32
C GLN A 50 12.72 0.01 10.69
N ALA A 51 11.62 -0.34 11.39
CA ALA A 51 11.42 -1.67 11.97
C ALA A 51 10.87 -2.70 10.98
N ALA A 52 10.66 -2.31 9.74
CA ALA A 52 10.27 -3.18 8.63
C ALA A 52 10.69 -2.54 7.30
N HIS A 53 10.88 -3.34 6.27
CA HIS A 53 11.09 -2.84 4.90
C HIS A 53 9.80 -2.34 4.27
N MET A 54 8.67 -2.93 4.68
CA MET A 54 7.33 -2.64 4.20
C MET A 54 6.33 -2.73 5.34
N ILE A 55 5.29 -1.91 5.32
CA ILE A 55 4.19 -1.95 6.28
C ILE A 55 2.91 -2.30 5.54
N GLN A 56 2.20 -3.32 6.02
CA GLN A 56 0.87 -3.68 5.53
C GLN A 56 -0.17 -2.75 6.15
N ILE A 57 -0.94 -2.09 5.31
CA ILE A 57 -1.92 -1.08 5.67
C ILE A 57 -3.31 -1.60 5.29
N LYS A 58 -4.12 -1.85 6.30
CA LYS A 58 -5.49 -2.38 6.17
C LYS A 58 -6.47 -1.29 6.59
N ALA A 59 -7.24 -0.76 5.66
CA ALA A 59 -8.16 0.35 5.93
C ALA A 59 -9.18 0.08 7.06
N PRO A 60 -9.74 -1.13 7.22
CA PRO A 60 -10.61 -1.44 8.35
C PRO A 60 -9.91 -1.31 9.71
N ASP A 61 -8.66 -1.74 9.82
CA ASP A 61 -7.91 -1.73 11.07
C ASP A 61 -7.52 -0.31 11.47
N LEU A 62 -7.20 0.53 10.50
CA LEU A 62 -6.86 1.94 10.71
C LEU A 62 -8.09 2.85 10.93
N GLY A 63 -9.29 2.31 10.83
CA GLY A 63 -10.54 3.02 11.11
C GLY A 63 -11.01 4.00 10.02
N GLY A 64 -10.35 4.05 8.85
CA GLY A 64 -10.82 4.89 7.77
C GLY A 64 -9.84 5.08 6.60
N ILE A 65 -10.40 5.55 5.48
CA ILE A 65 -9.65 5.80 4.25
C ILE A 65 -8.57 6.88 4.45
N HIS A 66 -8.88 7.95 5.18
CA HIS A 66 -7.95 9.05 5.43
C HIS A 66 -6.72 8.60 6.22
N ASN A 67 -6.92 7.79 7.27
CA ASN A 67 -5.81 7.22 8.03
C ASN A 67 -4.94 6.30 7.18
N SER A 68 -5.57 5.53 6.29
CA SER A 68 -4.83 4.66 5.36
C SER A 68 -3.98 5.44 4.36
N ILE A 69 -4.53 6.53 3.81
CA ILE A 69 -3.79 7.43 2.92
C ILE A 69 -2.62 8.08 3.68
N GLU A 70 -2.88 8.57 4.89
CA GLU A 70 -1.85 9.18 5.74
C GLU A 70 -0.75 8.17 6.07
N ALA A 71 -1.10 6.93 6.43
CA ALA A 71 -0.13 5.87 6.70
C ALA A 71 0.77 5.59 5.49
N VAL A 72 0.20 5.46 4.27
CA VAL A 72 0.98 5.27 3.04
C VAL A 72 1.95 6.42 2.83
N MET A 73 1.44 7.65 2.88
CA MET A 73 2.26 8.84 2.63
C MET A 73 3.36 8.99 3.68
N TYR A 74 3.06 8.67 4.94
CA TYR A 74 4.03 8.72 6.02
C TYR A 74 5.13 7.68 5.84
N CYS A 75 4.79 6.42 5.57
CA CYS A 75 5.76 5.35 5.29
C CYS A 75 6.71 5.77 4.16
N LYS A 76 6.16 6.25 3.05
CA LYS A 76 6.97 6.73 1.90
C LYS A 76 7.89 7.89 2.28
N SER A 77 7.45 8.83 3.11
CA SER A 77 8.28 9.93 3.58
C SER A 77 9.48 9.48 4.41
N LYS A 78 9.39 8.29 5.00
CA LYS A 78 10.45 7.65 5.79
C LYS A 78 11.27 6.62 5.01
N GLY A 79 11.01 6.44 3.72
CA GLY A 79 11.68 5.43 2.89
C GLY A 79 11.24 4.00 3.17
N VAL A 80 10.11 3.80 3.87
CA VAL A 80 9.50 2.50 4.13
C VAL A 80 8.43 2.24 3.08
N LYS A 81 8.43 1.05 2.48
CA LYS A 81 7.43 0.67 1.47
C LYS A 81 6.04 0.49 2.10
N ALA A 82 5.02 0.79 1.34
CA ALA A 82 3.63 0.66 1.74
C ALA A 82 2.91 -0.42 0.93
N PHE A 83 2.31 -1.36 1.65
CA PHE A 83 1.50 -2.44 1.11
C PHE A 83 0.05 -2.23 1.53
N LEU A 84 -0.82 -1.89 0.57
CA LEU A 84 -2.25 -1.72 0.82
C LEU A 84 -3.01 -3.01 0.60
N GLY A 85 -3.86 -3.37 1.57
CA GLY A 85 -4.78 -4.50 1.45
C GLY A 85 -4.46 -5.67 2.39
N GLY A 86 -4.91 -6.88 2.00
CA GLY A 86 -4.72 -8.09 2.80
C GLY A 86 -5.76 -8.28 3.91
N THR A 87 -6.91 -7.60 3.82
CA THR A 87 -8.03 -7.79 4.76
C THR A 87 -8.76 -9.09 4.46
N CYS A 88 -9.08 -9.86 5.52
CA CYS A 88 -9.78 -11.15 5.39
C CYS A 88 -11.25 -11.02 4.99
N ASN A 89 -11.88 -9.88 5.26
CA ASN A 89 -13.30 -9.62 5.05
C ASN A 89 -13.57 -8.62 3.91
N GLY A 90 -12.65 -8.54 2.96
CA GLY A 90 -12.82 -7.66 1.80
C GLY A 90 -13.99 -8.09 0.90
N THR A 91 -14.60 -7.11 0.25
CA THR A 91 -15.57 -7.31 -0.81
C THR A 91 -15.03 -6.74 -2.12
N ASP A 92 -15.71 -6.95 -3.23
CA ASP A 92 -15.37 -6.28 -4.50
C ASP A 92 -15.39 -4.75 -4.35
N ILE A 93 -16.33 -4.21 -3.57
CA ILE A 93 -16.45 -2.77 -3.30
C ILE A 93 -15.24 -2.27 -2.52
N SER A 94 -14.88 -2.93 -1.41
CA SER A 94 -13.72 -2.52 -0.61
C SER A 94 -12.41 -2.67 -1.38
N THR A 95 -12.30 -3.69 -2.23
CA THR A 95 -11.16 -3.87 -3.13
C THR A 95 -11.02 -2.70 -4.10
N ARG A 96 -12.11 -2.23 -4.71
CA ARG A 96 -12.08 -1.05 -5.59
C ARG A 96 -11.64 0.21 -4.84
N VAL A 97 -12.12 0.41 -3.61
CA VAL A 97 -11.67 1.53 -2.77
C VAL A 97 -10.17 1.45 -2.52
N THR A 98 -9.66 0.27 -2.15
CA THR A 98 -8.23 0.04 -1.91
C THR A 98 -7.39 0.30 -3.17
N VAL A 99 -7.86 -0.12 -4.35
CA VAL A 99 -7.18 0.18 -5.63
C VAL A 99 -7.11 1.69 -5.87
N ASN A 100 -8.21 2.41 -5.64
CA ASN A 100 -8.23 3.87 -5.82
C ASN A 100 -7.24 4.56 -4.87
N MET A 101 -7.19 4.14 -3.60
CA MET A 101 -6.19 4.65 -2.64
C MET A 101 -4.77 4.36 -3.10
N ALA A 102 -4.48 3.11 -3.51
CA ALA A 102 -3.16 2.70 -3.96
C ALA A 102 -2.69 3.51 -5.17
N MET A 103 -3.56 3.70 -6.16
CA MET A 103 -3.23 4.51 -7.34
C MET A 103 -3.04 5.99 -7.02
N ALA A 104 -3.83 6.54 -6.10
CA ALA A 104 -3.72 7.94 -5.69
C ALA A 104 -2.45 8.23 -4.88
N THR A 105 -2.01 7.29 -4.06
CA THR A 105 -0.83 7.42 -3.19
C THR A 105 0.44 6.83 -3.79
N SER A 106 0.32 6.13 -4.93
CA SER A 106 1.42 5.34 -5.51
C SER A 106 2.00 4.37 -4.50
N ALA A 107 1.14 3.58 -3.82
CA ALA A 107 1.56 2.53 -2.92
C ALA A 107 2.44 1.51 -3.66
N ASP A 108 3.41 0.91 -2.95
CA ASP A 108 4.40 0.02 -3.57
C ASP A 108 3.81 -1.34 -3.92
N MET A 109 2.82 -1.78 -3.15
CA MET A 109 2.14 -3.06 -3.35
C MET A 109 0.66 -2.95 -3.01
N ILE A 110 -0.15 -3.71 -3.74
CA ILE A 110 -1.58 -3.92 -3.43
C ILE A 110 -1.88 -5.41 -3.49
N TYR A 111 -2.63 -5.88 -2.51
CA TYR A 111 -3.17 -7.22 -2.51
C TYR A 111 -4.56 -7.22 -1.87
N ASN A 112 -5.54 -7.69 -2.63
CA ASN A 112 -6.89 -7.88 -2.12
C ASN A 112 -7.42 -9.25 -2.57
N LYS A 113 -7.85 -10.01 -1.58
CA LYS A 113 -8.47 -11.32 -1.76
C LYS A 113 -9.77 -11.34 -0.96
N PRO A 114 -10.84 -10.73 -1.48
CA PRO A 114 -12.09 -10.57 -0.74
C PRO A 114 -12.87 -11.88 -0.64
N GLY A 115 -12.40 -12.82 0.21
CA GLY A 115 -13.08 -14.09 0.45
C GLY A 115 -13.24 -15.01 -0.76
N MET A 116 -12.49 -14.76 -1.84
CA MET A 116 -12.57 -15.49 -3.11
C MET A 116 -11.18 -16.02 -3.51
N GLY A 117 -11.09 -16.71 -4.63
CA GLY A 117 -9.83 -17.20 -5.18
C GLY A 117 -8.85 -16.08 -5.53
N VAL A 118 -7.59 -16.46 -5.73
CA VAL A 118 -6.54 -15.50 -6.11
C VAL A 118 -6.85 -14.87 -7.47
N ASP A 119 -7.34 -15.66 -8.42
CA ASP A 119 -7.65 -15.20 -9.76
C ASP A 119 -8.76 -14.16 -9.77
N GLU A 120 -9.84 -14.39 -9.03
CA GLU A 120 -10.93 -13.44 -8.92
C GLU A 120 -10.47 -12.14 -8.25
N GLY A 121 -9.70 -12.24 -7.17
CA GLY A 121 -9.13 -11.08 -6.49
C GLY A 121 -8.22 -10.26 -7.41
N TYR A 122 -7.36 -10.94 -8.17
CA TYR A 122 -6.50 -10.31 -9.17
C TYR A 122 -7.31 -9.59 -10.25
N MET A 123 -8.34 -10.25 -10.80
CA MET A 123 -9.16 -9.67 -11.86
C MET A 123 -9.95 -8.45 -11.39
N ILE A 124 -10.45 -8.43 -10.16
CA ILE A 124 -11.12 -7.25 -9.59
C ILE A 124 -10.13 -6.08 -9.49
N VAL A 125 -8.95 -6.32 -8.95
CA VAL A 125 -7.89 -5.30 -8.83
C VAL A 125 -7.50 -4.78 -10.21
N TYR A 126 -7.19 -5.67 -11.14
CA TYR A 126 -6.78 -5.33 -12.50
C TYR A 126 -7.85 -4.51 -13.23
N ASN A 127 -9.09 -4.96 -13.21
CA ASN A 127 -10.20 -4.28 -13.89
C ASN A 127 -10.43 -2.88 -13.30
N GLU A 128 -10.35 -2.72 -11.97
CA GLU A 128 -10.48 -1.41 -11.35
C GLU A 128 -9.32 -0.47 -11.72
N MET A 129 -8.10 -0.97 -11.75
CA MET A 129 -6.95 -0.19 -12.23
C MET A 129 -7.15 0.26 -13.68
N GLN A 130 -7.61 -0.62 -14.57
CA GLN A 130 -7.91 -0.25 -15.96
C GLN A 130 -9.02 0.79 -16.06
N ARG A 131 -10.07 0.67 -15.23
CA ARG A 131 -11.16 1.66 -15.17
C ARG A 131 -10.63 3.04 -14.77
N VAL A 132 -9.82 3.12 -13.72
CA VAL A 132 -9.24 4.39 -13.26
C VAL A 132 -8.31 4.97 -14.32
N LEU A 133 -7.47 4.17 -14.95
CA LEU A 133 -6.60 4.60 -16.03
C LEU A 133 -7.39 5.16 -17.22
N ALA A 134 -8.50 4.52 -17.58
CA ALA A 134 -9.36 5.01 -18.66
C ALA A 134 -9.96 6.38 -18.33
N ILE A 135 -10.41 6.59 -17.09
CA ILE A 135 -10.92 7.89 -16.63
C ILE A 135 -9.83 8.97 -16.70
N LEU A 136 -8.62 8.67 -16.23
CA LEU A 136 -7.49 9.61 -16.27
C LEU A 136 -7.10 9.98 -17.71
N ARG A 137 -7.11 9.00 -18.63
CA ARG A 137 -6.87 9.24 -20.06
C ARG A 137 -7.95 10.12 -20.69
N ALA A 138 -9.23 9.85 -20.39
CA ALA A 138 -10.34 10.65 -20.85
C ALA A 138 -10.26 12.10 -20.32
N LYS A 139 -9.96 12.28 -19.04
CA LYS A 139 -9.76 13.60 -18.45
C LYS A 139 -8.67 14.37 -19.18
N LYS A 140 -7.49 13.75 -19.38
CA LYS A 140 -6.37 14.36 -20.10
C LYS A 140 -6.74 14.77 -21.55
N TYR A 141 -7.56 13.95 -22.21
CA TYR A 141 -8.07 14.26 -23.55
C TYR A 141 -8.96 15.51 -23.53
N TRP A 142 -9.92 15.57 -22.61
CA TRP A 142 -10.84 16.70 -22.48
C TRP A 142 -10.15 18.00 -22.07
N ASP A 143 -9.18 17.95 -21.17
CA ASP A 143 -8.39 19.13 -20.77
C ASP A 143 -7.62 19.71 -21.95
N LYS A 144 -7.00 18.87 -22.78
CA LYS A 144 -6.33 19.30 -24.02
C LYS A 144 -7.31 19.95 -24.99
N LYS A 145 -8.52 19.38 -25.16
CA LYS A 145 -9.52 19.89 -26.08
C LYS A 145 -10.05 21.26 -25.62
N LYS A 146 -10.24 21.45 -24.32
CA LYS A 146 -10.64 22.77 -23.76
C LYS A 146 -9.59 23.84 -24.03
N VAL A 147 -8.32 23.54 -23.83
CA VAL A 147 -7.21 24.49 -24.10
C VAL A 147 -7.15 24.85 -25.60
N SER A 148 -7.37 23.90 -26.49
CA SER A 148 -7.35 24.15 -27.93
C SER A 148 -8.56 24.96 -28.42
N ALA A 149 -9.71 24.85 -27.75
CA ALA A 149 -10.92 25.60 -28.07
C ALA A 149 -10.93 27.04 -27.51
N ALA A 150 -10.04 27.34 -26.55
CA ALA A 150 -9.89 28.66 -25.94
C ALA A 150 -8.83 29.53 -26.63
N ARG A 151 -8.19 29.04 -27.68
CA ARG A 151 -7.26 29.74 -28.56
C ARG A 151 -7.92 30.08 -29.89
#